data_511373d67df087fb9250ec42d1de6e76
#
_entry.id   511373d67df087fb9250ec42d1de6e76
#
_cell.length_a   1.000
_cell.length_b   1.000
_cell.length_c   1.000
_cell.angle_alpha   90.00
_cell.angle_beta   90.00
_cell.angle_gamma   90.00
#
_symmetry.space_group_name_H-M   'P 1'
#
loop_
_entity.id
_entity.type
_entity.pdbx_description
1 polymer ?
#
loop_
_entity_poly.entity_id
_entity_poly.type
_entity_poly.pdbx_seq_one_letter_code
_entity_poly.pdbx_strand_id
1 'polypeptide(L)'
;PQRVVLDTNRTLPYNLNVLNDHKSNTIIVCSNKKFQDNETSHCKYLTVNELNGRLDPKDILIRLGEIGITSLILEGGSSLIDSFLSLDLIDEFYLYTSMNANSDLNVKNPFMINENWKIKNEKFLDDDQLIILEKKEKCLQES
;
A
#
# COMPACT_ATOMS: atom_id res chain seq x y z
N PRO A 1 -10.34 -4.35 10.87
CA PRO A 1 -9.54 -3.35 10.14
C PRO A 1 -10.40 -2.59 9.16
N GLN A 2 -10.06 -1.33 8.89
CA GLN A 2 -10.65 -0.55 7.81
C GLN A 2 -10.00 -0.95 6.48
N ARG A 3 -10.76 -0.87 5.41
CA ARG A 3 -10.28 -1.11 4.06
C ARG A 3 -10.05 0.22 3.36
N VAL A 4 -8.89 0.38 2.71
CA VAL A 4 -8.55 1.56 1.91
C VAL A 4 -8.38 1.13 0.47
N VAL A 5 -9.08 1.79 -0.45
CA VAL A 5 -9.03 1.50 -1.89
C VAL A 5 -8.58 2.75 -2.62
N LEU A 6 -7.57 2.63 -3.46
CA LEU A 6 -7.06 3.74 -4.27
C LEU A 6 -7.76 3.74 -5.64
N ASP A 7 -8.54 4.78 -5.92
CA ASP A 7 -9.25 4.97 -7.18
C ASP A 7 -9.05 6.40 -7.68
N THR A 8 -7.89 6.66 -8.28
CA THR A 8 -7.47 7.99 -8.72
C THR A 8 -8.55 8.75 -9.47
N ASN A 9 -9.25 8.08 -10.39
CA ASN A 9 -10.19 8.71 -11.31
C ASN A 9 -11.66 8.47 -10.94
N ARG A 10 -11.96 7.79 -9.85
CA ARG A 10 -13.32 7.37 -9.46
C ARG A 10 -14.00 6.55 -10.55
N THR A 11 -13.29 5.55 -11.03
CA THR A 11 -13.75 4.67 -12.11
C THR A 11 -14.25 3.32 -11.64
N LEU A 12 -14.14 3.02 -10.34
CA LEU A 12 -14.61 1.77 -9.76
C LEU A 12 -16.13 1.61 -9.95
N PRO A 13 -16.59 0.50 -10.53
CA PRO A 13 -18.01 0.19 -10.62
C PRO A 13 -18.65 0.06 -9.23
N TYR A 14 -19.81 0.67 -9.02
CA TYR A 14 -20.51 0.67 -7.72
C TYR A 14 -20.97 -0.72 -7.26
N ASN A 15 -21.06 -1.70 -8.14
CA ASN A 15 -21.48 -3.07 -7.83
C ASN A 15 -20.35 -4.00 -7.35
N LEU A 16 -19.15 -3.48 -7.16
CA LEU A 16 -18.04 -4.28 -6.64
C LEU A 16 -18.30 -4.71 -5.19
N ASN A 17 -17.99 -5.96 -4.87
CA ASN A 17 -18.14 -6.50 -3.52
C ASN A 17 -17.37 -5.68 -2.48
N VAL A 18 -16.19 -5.16 -2.83
CA VAL A 18 -15.36 -4.32 -1.94
C VAL A 18 -16.09 -3.06 -1.45
N LEU A 19 -17.08 -2.59 -2.19
CA LEU A 19 -17.91 -1.43 -1.87
C LEU A 19 -19.22 -1.80 -1.17
N ASN A 20 -19.68 -3.05 -1.28
CA ASN A 20 -21.03 -3.48 -0.91
C ASN A 20 -21.09 -4.68 0.05
N ASP A 21 -19.94 -5.23 0.48
CA ASP A 21 -19.96 -6.45 1.30
C ASP A 21 -20.37 -6.22 2.76
N HIS A 22 -20.53 -4.98 3.20
CA HIS A 22 -20.90 -4.56 4.56
C HIS A 22 -20.03 -5.17 5.68
N LYS A 23 -18.91 -5.80 5.33
CA LYS A 23 -18.02 -6.47 6.30
C LYS A 23 -17.04 -5.52 6.97
N SER A 24 -16.70 -4.42 6.30
CA SER A 24 -15.84 -3.38 6.85
C SER A 24 -16.16 -2.04 6.22
N ASN A 25 -15.91 -0.96 6.97
CA ASN A 25 -15.96 0.38 6.39
C ASN A 25 -14.85 0.52 5.34
N THR A 26 -15.23 0.94 4.15
CA THR A 26 -14.30 1.18 3.05
C THR A 26 -14.07 2.67 2.87
N ILE A 27 -12.81 3.07 2.81
CA ILE A 27 -12.38 4.42 2.46
C ILE A 27 -11.88 4.36 1.02
N ILE A 28 -12.46 5.17 0.15
CA ILE A 28 -12.01 5.32 -1.23
C ILE A 28 -11.15 6.58 -1.31
N VAL A 29 -9.87 6.41 -1.63
CA VAL A 29 -8.95 7.52 -1.85
C VAL A 29 -8.95 7.87 -3.32
N CYS A 30 -9.30 9.11 -3.65
CA CYS A 30 -9.34 9.59 -5.03
C CYS A 30 -8.64 10.95 -5.19
N SER A 31 -8.42 11.34 -6.44
CA SER A 31 -7.88 12.65 -6.74
C SER A 31 -8.88 13.77 -6.35
N ASN A 32 -8.37 14.83 -5.73
CA ASN A 32 -9.14 16.03 -5.44
C ASN A 32 -9.73 16.67 -6.69
N LYS A 33 -9.11 16.48 -7.86
CA LYS A 33 -9.61 16.97 -9.17
C LYS A 33 -10.80 16.16 -9.69
N LYS A 34 -11.03 14.94 -9.15
CA LYS A 34 -12.07 14.02 -9.61
C LYS A 34 -13.16 13.80 -8.56
N PHE A 35 -13.07 14.50 -7.44
CA PHE A 35 -14.05 14.39 -6.39
C PHE A 35 -15.41 14.92 -6.86
N GLN A 36 -16.46 14.17 -6.53
CA GLN A 36 -17.86 14.56 -6.69
C GLN A 36 -18.57 14.15 -5.40
N ASP A 37 -19.41 15.03 -4.89
CA ASP A 37 -20.09 14.85 -3.61
C ASP A 37 -21.30 13.90 -3.74
N ASN A 38 -21.01 12.64 -4.01
CA ASN A 38 -22.01 11.57 -4.09
C ASN A 38 -21.49 10.31 -3.35
N GLU A 39 -21.31 10.46 -2.03
CA GLU A 39 -20.94 9.35 -1.18
C GLU A 39 -22.04 8.29 -1.13
N THR A 40 -21.65 7.03 -1.27
CA THR A 40 -22.54 5.92 -0.95
C THR A 40 -22.54 5.72 0.56
N SER A 41 -23.65 5.26 1.14
CA SER A 41 -23.82 5.11 2.60
C SER A 41 -22.78 4.22 3.30
N HIS A 42 -22.02 3.43 2.55
CA HIS A 42 -21.07 2.43 3.05
C HIS A 42 -19.59 2.77 2.79
N CYS A 43 -19.33 3.79 1.99
CA CYS A 43 -17.98 4.21 1.65
C CYS A 43 -17.76 5.67 2.02
N LYS A 44 -16.59 5.96 2.58
CA LYS A 44 -16.12 7.33 2.77
C LYS A 44 -15.13 7.66 1.65
N TYR A 45 -15.23 8.87 1.12
CA TYR A 45 -14.25 9.36 0.17
C TYR A 45 -13.22 10.21 0.90
N LEU A 46 -11.95 10.01 0.56
CA LEU A 46 -10.82 10.80 1.01
C LEU A 46 -10.10 11.35 -0.22
N THR A 47 -9.99 12.67 -0.29
CA THR A 47 -9.36 13.31 -1.44
C THR A 47 -7.90 13.63 -1.15
N VAL A 48 -7.04 13.37 -2.13
CA VAL A 48 -5.60 13.64 -2.06
C VAL A 48 -5.11 14.31 -3.34
N ASN A 49 -3.95 14.91 -3.26
CA ASN A 49 -3.27 15.49 -4.41
C ASN A 49 -2.73 14.41 -5.35
N GLU A 50 -2.46 14.81 -6.57
CA GLU A 50 -1.75 13.97 -7.54
C GLU A 50 -0.28 14.37 -7.65
N LEU A 51 0.57 13.36 -7.78
CA LEU A 51 1.96 13.47 -8.17
C LEU A 51 2.17 12.66 -9.46
N ASN A 52 2.57 13.32 -10.54
CA ASN A 52 2.79 12.72 -11.87
C ASN A 52 1.58 11.90 -12.39
N GLY A 53 0.36 12.44 -12.21
CA GLY A 53 -0.89 11.81 -12.68
C GLY A 53 -1.37 10.61 -11.86
N ARG A 54 -0.78 10.36 -10.69
CA ARG A 54 -1.17 9.34 -9.72
C ARG A 54 -1.43 9.99 -8.36
N LEU A 55 -2.12 9.30 -7.47
CA LEU A 55 -2.29 9.77 -6.10
C LEU A 55 -0.93 9.90 -5.41
N ASP A 56 -0.68 11.02 -4.74
CA ASP A 56 0.56 11.26 -4.00
C ASP A 56 0.62 10.36 -2.75
N PRO A 57 1.58 9.42 -2.65
CA PRO A 57 1.69 8.53 -1.50
C PRO A 57 1.87 9.25 -0.16
N LYS A 58 2.57 10.38 -0.15
CA LYS A 58 2.76 11.19 1.07
C LYS A 58 1.45 11.81 1.53
N ASP A 59 0.69 12.38 0.60
CA ASP A 59 -0.62 12.99 0.92
C ASP A 59 -1.63 11.92 1.36
N ILE A 60 -1.59 10.72 0.76
CA ILE A 60 -2.38 9.55 1.23
C ILE A 60 -2.12 9.29 2.71
N LEU A 61 -0.84 9.13 3.11
CA LEU A 61 -0.49 8.82 4.50
C LEU A 61 -0.89 9.95 5.46
N ILE A 62 -0.67 11.21 5.07
CA ILE A 62 -1.07 12.37 5.87
C ILE A 62 -2.59 12.36 6.12
N ARG A 63 -3.38 12.22 5.04
CA ARG A 63 -4.84 12.23 5.14
C ARG A 63 -5.41 11.06 5.92
N LEU A 64 -4.83 9.87 5.76
CA LEU A 64 -5.20 8.71 6.58
C LEU A 64 -4.86 8.93 8.06
N GLY A 65 -3.71 9.53 8.36
CA GLY A 65 -3.31 9.92 9.71
C GLY A 65 -4.26 10.94 10.36
N GLU A 66 -4.73 11.94 9.61
CA GLU A 66 -5.70 12.94 10.10
C GLU A 66 -7.02 12.32 10.55
N ILE A 67 -7.41 11.18 9.99
CA ILE A 67 -8.62 10.43 10.39
C ILE A 67 -8.34 9.30 11.39
N GLY A 68 -7.12 9.27 11.97
CA GLY A 68 -6.75 8.40 13.08
C GLY A 68 -6.21 7.02 12.65
N ILE A 69 -5.82 6.82 11.39
CA ILE A 69 -5.15 5.60 10.94
C ILE A 69 -3.65 5.72 11.25
N THR A 70 -3.17 4.88 12.17
CA THR A 70 -1.78 4.91 12.66
C THR A 70 -0.90 3.84 12.05
N SER A 71 -1.49 2.82 11.44
CA SER A 71 -0.76 1.77 10.73
C SER A 71 -1.52 1.33 9.48
N LEU A 72 -0.79 0.99 8.44
CA LEU A 72 -1.34 0.62 7.14
C LEU A 72 -0.59 -0.60 6.59
N ILE A 73 -1.33 -1.61 6.15
CA ILE A 73 -0.79 -2.68 5.32
C ILE A 73 -0.99 -2.28 3.86
N LEU A 74 0.11 -2.21 3.12
CA LEU A 74 0.10 -1.92 1.70
C LEU A 74 0.07 -3.23 0.92
N GLU A 75 -1.07 -3.54 0.33
CA GLU A 75 -1.27 -4.68 -0.56
C GLU A 75 -1.59 -4.16 -1.96
N GLY A 76 -0.77 -4.52 -2.93
CA GLY A 76 -1.01 -4.02 -4.28
C GLY A 76 -0.03 -4.57 -5.31
N GLY A 77 -0.24 -4.22 -6.55
CA GLY A 77 0.70 -4.54 -7.62
C GLY A 77 2.03 -3.80 -7.49
N SER A 78 3.03 -4.27 -8.24
CA SER A 78 4.40 -3.76 -8.22
C SER A 78 4.50 -2.23 -8.35
N SER A 79 3.66 -1.64 -9.20
CA SER A 79 3.66 -0.18 -9.43
C SER A 79 3.25 0.64 -8.20
N LEU A 80 2.33 0.13 -7.36
CA LEU A 80 1.95 0.79 -6.13
C LEU A 80 3.06 0.67 -5.08
N ILE A 81 3.58 -0.54 -4.90
CA ILE A 81 4.70 -0.79 -3.97
C ILE A 81 5.90 0.07 -4.34
N ASP A 82 6.27 0.14 -5.62
CA ASP A 82 7.37 0.95 -6.11
C ASP A 82 7.20 2.45 -5.80
N SER A 83 5.97 2.96 -5.91
CA SER A 83 5.68 4.36 -5.59
C SER A 83 5.92 4.71 -4.12
N PHE A 84 5.65 3.80 -3.19
CA PHE A 84 5.92 3.99 -1.77
C PHE A 84 7.39 3.74 -1.42
N LEU A 85 8.02 2.72 -2.01
CA LEU A 85 9.45 2.42 -1.82
C LEU A 85 10.33 3.57 -2.30
N SER A 86 10.06 4.13 -3.48
CA SER A 86 10.86 5.21 -4.05
C SER A 86 10.83 6.51 -3.23
N LEU A 87 9.79 6.68 -2.41
CA LEU A 87 9.63 7.82 -1.50
C LEU A 87 10.07 7.51 -0.06
N ASP A 88 10.63 6.30 0.18
CA ASP A 88 11.10 5.87 1.50
C ASP A 88 9.99 5.80 2.57
N LEU A 89 8.77 5.40 2.17
CA LEU A 89 7.55 5.42 3.00
C LEU A 89 7.15 4.06 3.57
N ILE A 90 7.99 3.04 3.47
CA ILE A 90 7.74 1.69 4.01
C ILE A 90 8.67 1.43 5.17
N ASP A 91 8.12 1.04 6.32
CA ASP A 91 8.87 0.75 7.54
C ASP A 91 9.24 -0.72 7.66
N GLU A 92 8.33 -1.62 7.22
CA GLU A 92 8.48 -3.06 7.33
C GLU A 92 7.98 -3.74 6.04
N PHE A 93 8.67 -4.79 5.60
CA PHE A 93 8.34 -5.51 4.37
C PHE A 93 8.23 -7.01 4.63
N TYR A 94 7.11 -7.60 4.19
CA TYR A 94 6.83 -9.03 4.28
C TYR A 94 7.03 -9.66 2.91
N LEU A 95 8.12 -10.39 2.73
CA LEU A 95 8.46 -11.02 1.47
C LEU A 95 8.14 -12.53 1.54
N TYR A 96 7.13 -12.94 0.79
CA TYR A 96 6.81 -14.35 0.59
C TYR A 96 7.46 -14.85 -0.68
N THR A 97 8.23 -15.92 -0.59
CA THR A 97 8.90 -16.57 -1.72
C THR A 97 8.46 -18.02 -1.79
N SER A 98 7.87 -18.42 -2.91
CA SER A 98 7.52 -19.82 -3.15
C SER A 98 8.69 -20.55 -3.81
N MET A 99 9.05 -21.71 -3.28
CA MET A 99 10.08 -22.59 -3.86
C MET A 99 9.58 -23.29 -5.13
N ASN A 100 8.25 -23.35 -5.31
CA ASN A 100 7.59 -24.03 -6.44
C ASN A 100 7.06 -23.04 -7.50
N ALA A 101 7.47 -21.79 -7.46
CA ALA A 101 7.00 -20.79 -8.42
C ALA A 101 7.47 -21.11 -9.83
N ASN A 102 6.53 -21.33 -10.77
CA ASN A 102 6.84 -21.39 -12.18
C ASN A 102 7.33 -20.02 -12.66
N SER A 103 8.50 -20.00 -13.27
CA SER A 103 9.21 -18.81 -13.75
C SER A 103 8.58 -18.08 -14.95
N ASP A 104 7.39 -18.50 -15.39
CA ASP A 104 6.74 -17.96 -16.59
C ASP A 104 6.01 -16.63 -16.40
N LEU A 105 5.94 -16.14 -15.17
CA LEU A 105 5.37 -14.82 -14.88
C LEU A 105 6.46 -13.75 -14.98
N ASN A 106 6.49 -13.03 -16.08
CA ASN A 106 7.32 -11.83 -16.28
C ASN A 106 6.92 -10.64 -15.37
N VAL A 107 6.57 -10.93 -14.12
CA VAL A 107 6.26 -9.88 -13.14
C VAL A 107 7.56 -9.49 -12.45
N LYS A 108 8.03 -8.29 -12.75
CA LYS A 108 9.22 -7.74 -12.08
C LYS A 108 8.93 -7.56 -10.58
N ASN A 109 9.73 -8.23 -9.73
CA ASN A 109 9.72 -7.94 -8.30
C ASN A 109 10.30 -6.52 -8.10
N PRO A 110 9.53 -5.55 -7.60
CA PRO A 110 10.02 -4.18 -7.40
C PRO A 110 10.98 -4.07 -6.22
N PHE A 111 10.99 -5.09 -5.35
CA PHE A 111 11.79 -5.07 -4.13
C PHE A 111 13.09 -5.83 -4.31
N MET A 112 14.20 -5.15 -4.05
CA MET A 112 15.53 -5.74 -3.92
C MET A 112 16.07 -5.44 -2.52
N ILE A 113 16.42 -6.50 -1.78
CA ILE A 113 17.07 -6.36 -0.47
C ILE A 113 18.41 -5.63 -0.68
N ASN A 114 18.57 -4.52 0.00
CA ASN A 114 19.78 -3.70 -0.05
C ASN A 114 20.23 -3.33 1.38
N GLU A 115 21.28 -2.54 1.49
CA GLU A 115 21.89 -2.14 2.76
C GLU A 115 20.97 -1.37 3.73
N ASN A 116 19.86 -0.80 3.22
CA ASN A 116 18.90 -0.05 4.05
C ASN A 116 17.94 -0.97 4.85
N TRP A 117 17.96 -2.28 4.57
CA TRP A 117 17.08 -3.24 5.20
C TRP A 117 17.88 -4.25 6.05
N LYS A 118 17.28 -4.70 7.16
CA LYS A 118 17.77 -5.81 7.95
C LYS A 118 16.67 -6.85 8.11
N ILE A 119 17.07 -8.12 8.16
CA ILE A 119 16.15 -9.21 8.43
C ILE A 119 15.76 -9.14 9.89
N LYS A 120 14.46 -8.96 10.15
CA LYS A 120 13.86 -8.98 11.49
C LYS A 120 13.47 -10.40 11.89
N ASN A 121 12.95 -11.16 10.92
CA ASN A 121 12.50 -12.53 11.15
C ASN A 121 12.49 -13.31 9.82
N GLU A 122 12.64 -14.62 9.93
CA GLU A 122 12.55 -15.56 8.83
C GLU A 122 11.77 -16.80 9.29
N LYS A 123 10.83 -17.27 8.46
CA LYS A 123 10.02 -18.46 8.73
C LYS A 123 9.84 -19.28 7.48
N PHE A 124 9.84 -20.60 7.62
CA PHE A 124 9.42 -21.53 6.57
C PHE A 124 7.96 -21.93 6.83
N LEU A 125 7.15 -21.88 5.81
CA LEU A 125 5.73 -22.17 5.76
C LEU A 125 5.53 -23.28 4.73
N ASP A 126 5.73 -24.51 5.11
CA ASP A 126 5.83 -25.66 4.20
C ASP A 126 6.90 -25.45 3.12
N ASP A 127 6.49 -25.30 1.86
CA ASP A 127 7.39 -25.05 0.71
C ASP A 127 7.63 -23.56 0.45
N ASP A 128 7.08 -22.68 1.27
CA ASP A 128 7.23 -21.23 1.13
C ASP A 128 8.12 -20.65 2.21
N GLN A 129 8.80 -19.56 1.90
CA GLN A 129 9.62 -18.79 2.82
C GLN A 129 9.01 -17.41 3.03
N LEU A 130 8.87 -17.00 4.29
CA LEU A 130 8.54 -15.64 4.69
C LEU A 130 9.77 -14.98 5.30
N ILE A 131 10.22 -13.89 4.70
CA ILE A 131 11.25 -13.01 5.26
C ILE A 131 10.57 -11.69 5.66
N ILE A 132 10.71 -11.32 6.93
CA ILE A 132 10.27 -10.02 7.43
C ILE A 132 11.50 -9.12 7.52
N LEU A 133 11.44 -8.02 6.80
CA LEU A 133 12.49 -7.01 6.74
C LEU A 133 12.01 -5.75 7.43
N GLU A 134 12.88 -5.13 8.21
CA GLU A 134 12.62 -3.80 8.75
C GLU A 134 13.70 -2.82 8.28
N LYS A 135 13.30 -1.57 8.16
CA LYS A 135 14.19 -0.51 7.75
C LYS A 135 15.23 -0.26 8.84
N LYS A 136 16.49 -0.13 8.45
CA LYS A 136 17.56 0.30 9.39
C LYS A 136 17.32 1.75 9.79
N GLU A 137 17.41 2.03 11.08
CA GLU A 137 17.45 3.40 11.57
C GLU A 137 18.66 4.12 10.96
N LYS A 138 18.43 5.28 10.38
CA LYS A 138 19.53 6.15 9.97
C LYS A 138 20.19 6.65 11.24
N CYS A 139 21.41 6.21 11.56
CA CYS A 139 22.21 6.86 12.59
C CYS A 139 22.31 8.35 12.22
N LEU A 140 21.68 9.20 13.02
CA LEU A 140 21.96 10.64 12.97
C LEU A 140 23.43 10.77 13.33
N GLN A 141 24.29 10.99 12.33
CA GLN A 141 25.63 11.45 12.60
C GLN A 141 25.46 12.86 13.18
N GLU A 142 25.68 12.98 14.48
CA GLU A 142 25.84 14.28 15.13
C GLU A 142 27.03 14.97 14.46
N SER A 143 26.73 16.05 13.77
CA SER A 143 27.71 16.96 13.16
C SER A 143 28.03 18.09 14.13
#